data_503faeda1593fec475e4b3204ff58de8
#
_entry.id   503faeda1593fec475e4b3204ff58de8
#
_cell.length_a   1.000
_cell.length_b   1.000
_cell.length_c   1.000
_cell.angle_alpha   90.00
_cell.angle_beta   90.00
_cell.angle_gamma   90.00
#
_symmetry.space_group_name_H-M   'P 1'
#
loop_
_entity.id
_entity.type
_entity.pdbx_description
1 polymer ?
#
loop_
_entity_poly.entity_id
_entity_poly.type
_entity_poly.pdbx_seq_one_letter_code
_entity_poly.pdbx_strand_id
1 'polypeptide(L)'
;MYALPDTTIIRQIDKEVQMAVNSFGEGRGVYISGLPYSFENSRVLYRAILWAAHDEENLHRWFSSNYNVEVHAYVKNGKYCIVNNTYEPQDTTVYKGDGTSFDLHMEANEIIWKEI
;
A
#
# COMPACT_ATOMS: atom_id res chain seq x y z
N MET A 1 -8.86 7.53 -24.09
CA MET A 1 -9.93 6.75 -23.44
C MET A 1 -10.94 7.71 -22.83
N TYR A 2 -12.21 7.39 -22.97
CA TYR A 2 -13.31 8.19 -22.44
C TYR A 2 -13.89 7.48 -21.21
N ALA A 3 -14.00 8.21 -20.11
CA ALA A 3 -14.68 7.71 -18.92
C ALA A 3 -16.21 7.87 -19.07
N LEU A 4 -16.95 6.89 -18.59
CA LEU A 4 -18.42 6.99 -18.51
C LEU A 4 -18.83 7.98 -17.40
N PRO A 5 -20.05 8.55 -17.46
CA PRO A 5 -20.49 9.58 -16.51
C PRO A 5 -20.37 9.18 -15.02
N ASP A 6 -20.54 7.90 -14.70
CA ASP A 6 -20.50 7.38 -13.32
C ASP A 6 -19.09 7.01 -12.84
N THR A 7 -18.07 7.24 -13.69
CA THR A 7 -16.69 6.90 -13.37
C THR A 7 -16.01 8.07 -12.65
N THR A 8 -15.34 7.78 -11.54
CA THR A 8 -14.47 8.75 -10.84
C THR A 8 -13.06 8.66 -11.39
N ILE A 9 -12.56 9.75 -11.95
CA ILE A 9 -11.18 9.86 -12.42
C ILE A 9 -10.28 10.20 -11.21
N ILE A 10 -9.33 9.33 -10.91
CA ILE A 10 -8.37 9.52 -9.82
C ILE A 10 -7.13 10.25 -10.32
N ARG A 11 -6.65 9.93 -11.51
CA ARG A 11 -5.48 10.55 -12.11
C ARG A 11 -5.66 10.69 -13.62
N GLN A 12 -5.39 11.90 -14.10
CA GLN A 12 -5.38 12.23 -15.52
C GLN A 12 -4.15 13.09 -15.83
N ILE A 13 -3.47 12.77 -16.91
CA ILE A 13 -2.38 13.59 -17.46
C ILE A 13 -2.78 14.01 -18.87
N ASP A 14 -2.75 15.30 -19.13
CA ASP A 14 -3.31 15.91 -20.35
C ASP A 14 -4.79 15.53 -20.52
N LYS A 15 -5.12 14.77 -21.54
CA LYS A 15 -6.48 14.26 -21.78
C LYS A 15 -6.56 12.74 -21.60
N GLU A 16 -5.51 12.12 -21.12
CA GLU A 16 -5.43 10.68 -20.95
C GLU A 16 -5.72 10.28 -19.49
N VAL A 17 -6.73 9.43 -19.31
CA VAL A 17 -7.07 8.86 -18.01
C VAL A 17 -6.06 7.79 -17.64
N GLN A 18 -5.34 7.99 -16.56
CA GLN A 18 -4.34 7.05 -16.07
C GLN A 18 -4.88 6.13 -14.97
N MET A 19 -5.78 6.63 -14.16
CA MET A 19 -6.42 5.85 -13.12
C MET A 19 -7.86 6.31 -12.92
N ALA A 20 -8.79 5.36 -12.91
CA ALA A 20 -10.20 5.62 -12.68
C ALA A 20 -10.85 4.48 -11.90
N VAL A 21 -11.89 4.79 -11.18
CA VAL A 21 -12.65 3.84 -10.37
C VAL A 21 -14.14 3.96 -10.66
N ASN A 22 -14.85 2.84 -10.56
CA ASN A 22 -16.28 2.79 -10.70
C ASN A 22 -16.88 1.71 -9.79
N SER A 23 -18.06 1.99 -9.26
CA SER A 23 -18.87 0.99 -8.57
C SER A 23 -20.00 0.52 -9.49
N PHE A 24 -20.21 -0.80 -9.56
CA PHE A 24 -21.29 -1.40 -10.33
C PHE A 24 -21.97 -2.48 -9.48
N GLY A 25 -23.23 -2.25 -9.13
CA GLY A 25 -23.92 -3.10 -8.16
C GLY A 25 -23.18 -3.14 -6.84
N GLU A 26 -22.86 -4.32 -6.35
CA GLU A 26 -22.04 -4.53 -5.15
C GLU A 26 -20.54 -4.62 -5.45
N GLY A 27 -20.15 -4.56 -6.70
CA GLY A 27 -18.78 -4.67 -7.16
C GLY A 27 -18.09 -3.32 -7.35
N ARG A 28 -16.77 -3.33 -7.38
CA ARG A 28 -15.93 -2.18 -7.66
C ARG A 28 -14.91 -2.52 -8.74
N GLY A 29 -14.74 -1.61 -9.69
CA GLY A 29 -13.73 -1.71 -10.75
C GLY A 29 -12.67 -0.63 -10.62
N VAL A 30 -11.43 -0.99 -10.89
CA VAL A 30 -10.29 -0.06 -10.98
C VAL A 30 -9.65 -0.22 -12.34
N TYR A 31 -9.45 0.91 -13.02
CA TYR A 31 -8.71 0.99 -14.26
C TYR A 31 -7.37 1.70 -14.02
N ILE A 32 -6.30 1.12 -14.53
CA ILE A 32 -4.95 1.69 -14.52
C ILE A 32 -4.36 1.50 -15.91
N SER A 33 -4.04 2.60 -16.61
CA SER A 33 -3.51 2.55 -17.99
C SER A 33 -2.03 2.19 -18.06
N GLY A 34 -1.29 2.50 -17.01
CA GLY A 34 0.13 2.21 -16.89
C GLY A 34 0.64 2.75 -15.57
N LEU A 35 1.37 1.94 -14.85
CA LEU A 35 1.93 2.29 -13.55
C LEU A 35 3.38 1.81 -13.54
N PRO A 36 4.36 2.68 -13.85
CA PRO A 36 5.77 2.31 -13.78
C PRO A 36 6.11 1.80 -12.37
N TYR A 37 6.98 0.81 -12.29
CA TYR A 37 7.41 0.29 -11.00
C TYR A 37 8.15 1.37 -10.21
N SER A 38 7.64 1.62 -9.00
CA SER A 38 8.29 2.43 -7.96
C SER A 38 7.70 2.06 -6.61
N PHE A 39 8.37 2.42 -5.52
CA PHE A 39 7.81 2.18 -4.17
C PHE A 39 6.50 2.94 -3.96
N GLU A 40 6.41 4.17 -4.45
CA GLU A 40 5.19 4.97 -4.39
C GLU A 40 4.06 4.34 -5.21
N ASN A 41 4.32 3.95 -6.44
CA ASN A 41 3.31 3.34 -7.31
C ASN A 41 2.86 1.97 -6.81
N SER A 42 3.72 1.19 -6.19
CA SER A 42 3.32 -0.08 -5.56
C SER A 42 2.31 0.12 -4.43
N ARG A 43 2.43 1.21 -3.68
CA ARG A 43 1.44 1.58 -2.66
C ARG A 43 0.11 2.03 -3.25
N VAL A 44 0.14 2.76 -4.35
CA VAL A 44 -1.08 3.13 -5.09
C VAL A 44 -1.80 1.86 -5.57
N LEU A 45 -1.07 0.92 -6.15
CA LEU A 45 -1.62 -0.36 -6.59
C LEU A 45 -2.21 -1.17 -5.42
N TYR A 46 -1.49 -1.25 -4.30
CA TYR A 46 -1.97 -1.95 -3.11
C TYR A 46 -3.29 -1.37 -2.58
N ARG A 47 -3.38 -0.04 -2.50
CA ARG A 47 -4.62 0.65 -2.10
C ARG A 47 -5.78 0.38 -3.06
N ALA A 48 -5.48 0.37 -4.36
CA ALA A 48 -6.48 0.07 -5.38
C ALA A 48 -7.04 -1.35 -5.24
N ILE A 49 -6.17 -2.32 -4.97
CA ILE A 49 -6.56 -3.73 -4.74
C ILE A 49 -7.46 -3.84 -3.51
N LEU A 50 -7.08 -3.25 -2.39
CA LEU A 50 -7.88 -3.28 -1.16
C LEU A 50 -9.23 -2.59 -1.34
N TRP A 51 -9.27 -1.46 -2.03
CA TRP A 51 -10.52 -0.78 -2.33
C TRP A 51 -11.45 -1.63 -3.22
N ALA A 52 -10.92 -2.22 -4.27
CA ALA A 52 -11.70 -3.10 -5.16
C ALA A 52 -12.22 -4.34 -4.43
N ALA A 53 -11.47 -4.84 -3.46
CA ALA A 53 -11.84 -5.98 -2.64
C ALA A 53 -12.80 -5.66 -1.46
N HIS A 54 -13.21 -4.41 -1.30
CA HIS A 54 -13.97 -3.93 -0.12
C HIS A 54 -13.23 -4.17 1.22
N ASP A 55 -11.91 -4.01 1.22
CA ASP A 55 -11.04 -4.33 2.35
C ASP A 55 -10.21 -3.11 2.84
N GLU A 56 -10.78 -1.92 2.72
CA GLU A 56 -10.12 -0.67 3.10
C GLU A 56 -9.72 -0.62 4.58
N GLU A 57 -10.36 -1.40 5.43
CA GLU A 57 -10.05 -1.49 6.85
C GLU A 57 -8.62 -1.97 7.11
N ASN A 58 -8.04 -2.71 6.18
CA ASN A 58 -6.69 -3.26 6.28
C ASN A 58 -5.59 -2.37 5.69
N LEU A 59 -5.94 -1.17 5.20
CA LEU A 59 -4.99 -0.23 4.59
C LEU A 59 -3.80 0.14 5.49
N HIS A 60 -4.01 0.18 6.80
CA HIS A 60 -3.00 0.58 7.78
C HIS A 60 -2.67 -0.54 8.78
N ARG A 61 -2.85 -1.79 8.38
CA ARG A 61 -2.47 -2.96 9.16
C ARG A 61 -1.24 -3.63 8.56
N TRP A 62 -0.26 -3.94 9.39
CA TRP A 62 1.02 -4.50 8.95
C TRP A 62 1.67 -3.64 7.86
N PHE A 63 1.88 -2.40 8.20
CA PHE A 63 2.21 -1.34 7.26
C PHE A 63 3.28 -0.43 7.85
N SER A 64 4.08 0.20 7.01
CA SER A 64 5.02 1.24 7.43
C SER A 64 4.71 2.58 6.74
N SER A 65 4.99 3.69 7.41
CA SER A 65 4.83 5.03 6.83
C SER A 65 5.88 5.36 5.77
N ASN A 66 7.00 4.65 5.76
CA ASN A 66 8.13 4.87 4.85
C ASN A 66 8.09 3.88 3.68
N TYR A 67 8.16 4.36 2.43
CA TYR A 67 8.14 3.53 1.22
C TYR A 67 9.32 2.55 1.12
N ASN A 68 10.43 2.86 1.76
CA ASN A 68 11.65 2.05 1.74
C ASN A 68 11.65 0.93 2.78
N VAL A 69 10.65 0.92 3.66
CA VAL A 69 10.53 -0.05 4.74
C VAL A 69 9.25 -0.87 4.54
N GLU A 70 9.40 -2.17 4.58
CA GLU A 70 8.29 -3.13 4.46
C GLU A 70 8.02 -3.84 5.78
N VAL A 71 6.76 -4.21 5.99
CA VAL A 71 6.33 -5.01 7.13
C VAL A 71 5.67 -6.28 6.61
N HIS A 72 6.20 -7.44 7.02
CA HIS A 72 5.69 -8.75 6.63
C HIS A 72 5.23 -9.52 7.85
N ALA A 73 3.94 -9.82 7.93
CA ALA A 73 3.35 -10.54 9.05
C ALA A 73 3.13 -12.02 8.74
N TYR A 74 3.58 -12.85 9.64
CA TYR A 74 3.39 -14.31 9.63
C TYR A 74 2.49 -14.67 10.81
N VAL A 75 1.23 -14.25 10.74
CA VAL A 75 0.26 -14.31 11.84
C VAL A 75 0.12 -15.71 12.41
N LYS A 76 0.10 -16.74 11.55
CA LYS A 76 0.02 -18.15 11.99
C LYS A 76 1.22 -18.60 12.81
N ASN A 77 2.36 -17.94 12.63
CA ASN A 77 3.59 -18.23 13.35
C ASN A 77 3.82 -17.28 14.54
N GLY A 78 2.91 -16.35 14.77
CA GLY A 78 3.02 -15.37 15.85
C GLY A 78 4.17 -14.38 15.71
N LYS A 79 4.64 -14.12 14.47
CA LYS A 79 5.81 -13.27 14.20
C LYS A 79 5.56 -12.31 13.04
N TYR A 80 6.32 -11.23 13.04
CA TYR A 80 6.45 -10.34 11.90
C TYR A 80 7.88 -9.83 11.76
N CYS A 81 8.25 -9.41 10.57
CA CYS A 81 9.53 -8.75 10.34
C CYS A 81 9.33 -7.39 9.67
N ILE A 82 10.30 -6.54 9.90
CA ILE A 82 10.40 -5.20 9.33
C ILE A 82 11.71 -5.15 8.57
N VAL A 83 11.67 -4.72 7.31
CA VAL A 83 12.81 -4.76 6.40
C VAL A 83 13.08 -3.38 5.84
N ASN A 84 14.29 -2.89 6.02
CA ASN A 84 14.78 -1.73 5.30
C ASN A 84 15.41 -2.19 3.97
N ASN A 85 14.75 -1.86 2.85
CA ASN A 85 15.18 -2.26 1.51
C ASN A 85 16.25 -1.36 0.90
N THR A 86 16.86 -0.47 1.68
CA THR A 86 17.86 0.49 1.18
C THR A 86 19.21 0.35 1.86
N TYR A 87 20.22 0.94 1.24
CA TYR A 87 21.58 1.01 1.75
C TYR A 87 21.82 2.21 2.68
N GLU A 88 20.73 2.85 3.13
CA GLU A 88 20.79 4.01 4.03
C GLU A 88 19.88 3.78 5.24
N PRO A 89 20.19 4.41 6.39
CA PRO A 89 19.31 4.39 7.54
C PRO A 89 17.93 4.98 7.21
N GLN A 90 16.88 4.43 7.80
CA GLN A 90 15.50 4.85 7.58
C GLN A 90 14.77 5.02 8.92
N ASP A 91 13.96 6.07 9.00
CA ASP A 91 12.99 6.26 10.07
C ASP A 91 11.59 5.95 9.57
N THR A 92 10.81 5.26 10.36
CA THR A 92 9.44 4.87 9.99
C THR A 92 8.55 4.75 11.21
N THR A 93 7.24 4.90 10.99
CA THR A 93 6.22 4.44 11.93
C THR A 93 5.68 3.10 11.42
N VAL A 94 5.70 2.10 12.26
CA VAL A 94 5.17 0.76 11.98
C VAL A 94 3.78 0.63 12.56
N TYR A 95 2.82 0.22 11.73
CA TYR A 95 1.43 -0.05 12.11
C TYR A 95 1.23 -1.57 12.20
N LYS A 96 0.80 -2.04 13.36
CA LYS A 96 0.53 -3.46 13.62
C LYS A 96 -0.89 -3.88 13.20
N GLY A 97 -1.12 -5.18 13.16
CA GLY A 97 -2.43 -5.74 12.81
C GLY A 97 -3.56 -5.42 13.78
N ASP A 98 -3.25 -5.07 15.02
CA ASP A 98 -4.21 -4.62 16.03
C ASP A 98 -4.53 -3.12 15.98
N GLY A 99 -3.92 -2.38 15.03
CA GLY A 99 -4.08 -0.95 14.87
C GLY A 99 -3.14 -0.10 15.73
N THR A 100 -2.35 -0.69 16.60
CA THR A 100 -1.32 0.03 17.36
C THR A 100 -0.12 0.35 16.47
N SER A 101 0.65 1.37 16.84
CA SER A 101 1.83 1.80 16.08
C SER A 101 2.99 2.17 17.00
N PHE A 102 4.18 2.14 16.44
CA PHE A 102 5.41 2.58 17.10
C PHE A 102 6.41 3.14 16.09
N ASP A 103 7.22 4.08 16.53
CA ASP A 103 8.31 4.63 15.73
C ASP A 103 9.54 3.74 15.81
N LEU A 104 10.25 3.63 14.69
CA LEU A 104 11.41 2.76 14.55
C LEU A 104 12.47 3.43 13.68
N HIS A 105 13.71 3.39 14.17
CA HIS A 105 14.91 3.67 13.38
C HIS A 105 15.53 2.35 12.93
N MET A 106 15.91 2.27 11.67
CA MET A 106 16.56 1.09 11.08
C MET A 106 17.86 1.48 10.39
N GLU A 107 18.87 0.66 10.59
CA GLU A 107 20.12 0.77 9.85
C GLU A 107 19.95 0.28 8.41
N ALA A 108 20.95 0.57 7.58
CA ALA A 108 20.95 0.13 6.16
C ALA A 108 20.81 -1.39 6.05
N ASN A 109 19.88 -1.85 5.20
CA ASN A 109 19.58 -3.27 4.96
C ASN A 109 19.19 -4.07 6.21
N GLU A 110 18.78 -3.42 7.27
CA GLU A 110 18.41 -4.10 8.52
C GLU A 110 17.09 -4.88 8.37
N ILE A 111 17.06 -6.05 9.00
CA ILE A 111 15.85 -6.86 9.16
C ILE A 111 15.63 -7.09 10.65
N ILE A 112 14.48 -6.65 11.14
CA ILE A 112 14.12 -6.80 12.56
C ILE A 112 12.95 -7.76 12.67
N TRP A 113 13.11 -8.82 13.46
CA TRP A 113 12.04 -9.76 13.80
C TRP A 113 11.43 -9.41 15.14
N LYS A 114 10.10 -9.47 15.20
CA LYS A 114 9.31 -9.24 16.42
C LYS A 114 8.21 -10.28 16.57
N GLU A 115 7.75 -10.46 17.78
CA GLU A 115 6.56 -11.28 18.07
C GLU A 115 5.30 -10.43 18.05
N ILE A 116 4.19 -11.06 17.63
CA ILE A 116 2.86 -10.43 17.59
C ILE A 116 2.28 -10.32 18.99
#